data_ed58d1ae6c06e58e15ce6dac92e91153
#
_entry.id   ed58d1ae6c06e58e15ce6dac92e91153
#
_cell.length_a   1.000
_cell.length_b   1.000
_cell.length_c   1.000
_cell.angle_alpha   90.00
_cell.angle_beta   90.00
_cell.angle_gamma   90.00
#
_symmetry.space_group_name_H-M   'P 1'
#
loop_
_entity.id
_entity.type
_entity.pdbx_description
1 polymer ?
#
loop_
_entity_poly.entity_id
_entity_poly.type
_entity_poly.pdbx_seq_one_letter_code
_entity_poly.pdbx_strand_id
1 'polypeptide(L)'
;MAELKGNKYGTHRVIEPKGVLTQAAWKIDNDMSKVYSNEIVCDVTSLNIDSASFTQISEACGGDEKKIGEMILGIVAERGKQQNPVTGSGGMFKGVVAHIGEDLKNKPGFDLKEGDKIVSLVSLSMTLSLIHISEPTRLDVI
;
A
#
# COMPACT_ATOMS: atom_id res chain seq x y z
N MET A 1 9.11 -11.93 16.09
CA MET A 1 9.51 -12.23 14.70
C MET A 1 10.80 -11.51 14.37
N ALA A 2 11.77 -12.22 13.82
CA ALA A 2 13.03 -11.62 13.43
C ALA A 2 12.85 -10.73 12.20
N GLU A 3 13.44 -9.55 12.24
CA GLU A 3 13.41 -8.63 11.10
C GLU A 3 14.44 -9.07 10.05
N LEU A 4 14.04 -8.94 8.78
CA LEU A 4 14.94 -9.12 7.66
C LEU A 4 15.58 -7.77 7.31
N LYS A 5 16.77 -7.81 6.69
CA LYS A 5 17.44 -6.58 6.28
C LYS A 5 16.82 -6.03 5.00
N GLY A 6 16.32 -4.81 5.07
CA GLY A 6 15.72 -4.13 3.91
C GLY A 6 16.76 -3.42 3.05
N ASN A 7 16.44 -3.28 1.77
CA ASN A 7 17.19 -2.44 0.85
C ASN A 7 16.70 -1.00 0.97
N LYS A 8 17.62 -0.04 0.93
CA LYS A 8 17.27 1.38 1.12
C LYS A 8 16.31 1.94 0.08
N TYR A 9 16.18 1.30 -1.07
CA TYR A 9 15.26 1.72 -2.14
C TYR A 9 13.98 0.89 -2.18
N GLY A 10 13.79 -0.05 -1.25
CA GLY A 10 12.60 -0.90 -1.21
C GLY A 10 12.59 -2.02 -2.25
N THR A 11 13.68 -2.24 -2.97
CA THR A 11 13.73 -3.23 -4.06
C THR A 11 13.61 -4.67 -3.58
N HIS A 12 13.83 -4.90 -2.30
CA HIS A 12 13.64 -6.24 -1.69
C HIS A 12 12.19 -6.73 -1.77
N ARG A 13 11.24 -5.83 -1.95
CA ARG A 13 9.83 -6.17 -2.11
C ARG A 13 9.39 -6.35 -3.57
N VAL A 14 10.25 -6.01 -4.53
CA VAL A 14 9.88 -6.07 -5.94
C VAL A 14 9.95 -7.50 -6.46
N ILE A 15 8.84 -7.99 -7.00
CA ILE A 15 8.75 -9.32 -7.61
C ILE A 15 8.98 -9.20 -9.12
N GLU A 16 8.32 -8.24 -9.79
CA GLU A 16 8.22 -8.20 -11.25
C GLU A 16 8.06 -6.75 -11.75
N PRO A 17 8.90 -6.28 -12.68
CA PRO A 17 10.20 -6.86 -13.05
C PRO A 17 11.27 -6.57 -12.01
N LYS A 18 12.16 -7.50 -11.78
CA LYS A 18 13.25 -7.31 -10.81
C LYS A 18 14.17 -6.18 -11.23
N GLY A 19 14.72 -5.46 -10.24
CA GLY A 19 15.70 -4.39 -10.47
C GLY A 19 15.10 -3.00 -10.67
N VAL A 20 13.77 -2.87 -10.62
CA VAL A 20 13.12 -1.55 -10.68
C VAL A 20 12.67 -1.11 -9.29
N LEU A 21 12.35 0.17 -9.14
CA LEU A 21 11.77 0.71 -7.90
C LEU A 21 10.32 0.26 -7.75
N THR A 22 9.81 0.31 -6.53
CA THR A 22 8.48 -0.17 -6.20
C THR A 22 7.37 0.49 -7.03
N GLN A 23 7.50 1.77 -7.35
CA GLN A 23 6.51 2.46 -8.17
C GLN A 23 6.44 1.92 -9.60
N ALA A 24 7.59 1.61 -10.19
CA ALA A 24 7.68 1.09 -11.55
C ALA A 24 7.38 -0.41 -11.62
N ALA A 25 7.39 -1.11 -10.52
CA ALA A 25 7.13 -2.54 -10.48
C ALA A 25 5.67 -2.85 -10.80
N TRP A 26 5.45 -3.88 -11.59
CA TRP A 26 4.10 -4.41 -11.81
C TRP A 26 3.58 -5.09 -10.54
N LYS A 27 4.42 -5.88 -9.90
CA LYS A 27 4.05 -6.65 -8.72
C LYS A 27 5.10 -6.52 -7.63
N ILE A 28 4.62 -6.30 -6.41
CA ILE A 28 5.45 -6.25 -5.21
C ILE A 28 4.95 -7.26 -4.18
N ASP A 29 5.84 -7.68 -3.28
CA ASP A 29 5.55 -8.66 -2.24
C ASP A 29 4.85 -7.96 -1.07
N ASN A 30 3.57 -8.26 -0.87
CA ASN A 30 2.78 -7.75 0.24
C ASN A 30 2.56 -8.79 1.34
N ASP A 31 3.45 -9.75 1.45
CA ASP A 31 3.41 -10.74 2.54
C ASP A 31 3.75 -10.05 3.87
N MET A 32 2.72 -9.79 4.67
CA MET A 32 2.85 -9.08 5.94
C MET A 32 3.38 -9.98 7.08
N SER A 33 3.59 -11.27 6.82
CA SER A 33 4.30 -12.15 7.75
C SER A 33 5.80 -11.88 7.77
N LYS A 34 6.32 -11.21 6.73
CA LYS A 34 7.70 -10.78 6.64
C LYS A 34 7.79 -9.32 7.08
N VAL A 35 8.76 -9.02 7.93
CA VAL A 35 9.04 -7.65 8.39
C VAL A 35 10.50 -7.33 8.07
N TYR A 36 10.71 -6.20 7.41
CA TYR A 36 12.06 -5.72 7.06
C TYR A 36 12.45 -4.53 7.93
N SER A 37 13.75 -4.43 8.18
CA SER A 37 14.31 -3.49 9.16
C SER A 37 14.05 -2.00 8.84
N ASN A 38 13.73 -1.67 7.60
CA ASN A 38 13.49 -0.29 7.15
C ASN A 38 12.04 -0.04 6.73
N GLU A 39 11.12 -0.82 7.26
CA GLU A 39 9.70 -0.71 6.92
C GLU A 39 8.88 -0.28 8.13
N ILE A 40 7.77 0.39 7.84
CA ILE A 40 6.74 0.72 8.83
C ILE A 40 5.50 -0.08 8.47
N VAL A 41 4.96 -0.81 9.44
CA VAL A 41 3.70 -1.55 9.29
C VAL A 41 2.59 -0.71 9.92
N CYS A 42 1.52 -0.50 9.18
CA CYS A 42 0.37 0.28 9.63
C CYS A 42 -0.91 -0.52 9.52
N ASP A 43 -1.75 -0.40 10.55
CA ASP A 43 -3.13 -0.85 10.47
C ASP A 43 -3.94 0.26 9.80
N VAL A 44 -4.45 0.00 8.62
CA VAL A 44 -5.11 1.01 7.80
C VAL A 44 -6.56 1.20 8.24
N THR A 45 -6.96 2.44 8.50
CA THR A 45 -8.34 2.78 8.79
C THR A 45 -9.11 3.17 7.54
N SER A 46 -8.47 3.81 6.54
CA SER A 46 -9.07 4.00 5.23
C SER A 46 -8.01 4.17 4.15
N LEU A 47 -8.32 3.67 2.96
CA LEU A 47 -7.57 3.92 1.74
C LEU A 47 -8.35 4.91 0.89
N ASN A 48 -7.69 5.99 0.51
CA ASN A 48 -8.28 6.97 -0.40
C ASN A 48 -7.72 6.71 -1.79
N ILE A 49 -8.60 6.26 -2.68
CA ILE A 49 -8.24 5.99 -4.07
C ILE A 49 -8.24 7.32 -4.81
N ASP A 50 -7.18 7.58 -5.55
CA ASP A 50 -7.06 8.84 -6.25
C ASP A 50 -8.11 8.96 -7.38
N SER A 51 -8.50 10.19 -7.70
CA SER A 51 -9.65 10.44 -8.58
C SER A 51 -9.44 9.89 -9.99
N ALA A 52 -8.24 9.91 -10.54
CA ALA A 52 -7.97 9.36 -11.86
C ALA A 52 -8.19 7.85 -11.88
N SER A 53 -7.70 7.14 -10.86
CA SER A 53 -7.90 5.71 -10.71
C SER A 53 -9.37 5.37 -10.52
N PHE A 54 -10.05 6.08 -9.64
CA PHE A 54 -11.46 5.83 -9.36
C PHE A 54 -12.33 6.06 -10.60
N THR A 55 -12.10 7.15 -11.33
CA THR A 55 -12.85 7.45 -12.55
C THR A 55 -12.70 6.35 -13.58
N GLN A 56 -11.48 5.89 -13.82
CA GLN A 56 -11.21 4.80 -14.77
C GLN A 56 -11.93 3.51 -14.36
N ILE A 57 -11.83 3.14 -13.09
CA ILE A 57 -12.45 1.91 -12.57
C ILE A 57 -13.99 2.03 -12.62
N SER A 58 -14.52 3.17 -12.22
CA SER A 58 -15.96 3.43 -12.25
C SER A 58 -16.52 3.31 -13.67
N GLU A 59 -15.84 3.89 -14.65
CA GLU A 59 -16.24 3.78 -16.05
C GLU A 59 -16.20 2.34 -16.54
N ALA A 60 -15.14 1.60 -16.20
CA ALA A 60 -14.98 0.20 -16.58
C ALA A 60 -16.08 -0.69 -15.96
N CYS A 61 -16.60 -0.30 -14.80
CA CYS A 61 -17.63 -1.06 -14.07
C CYS A 61 -19.05 -0.53 -14.29
N GLY A 62 -19.23 0.48 -15.13
CA GLY A 62 -20.56 1.10 -15.37
C GLY A 62 -21.14 1.76 -14.14
N GLY A 63 -20.32 2.22 -13.20
CA GLY A 63 -20.74 2.89 -11.97
C GLY A 63 -21.24 1.96 -10.87
N ASP A 64 -21.16 0.65 -11.05
CA ASP A 64 -21.60 -0.34 -10.06
C ASP A 64 -20.60 -0.41 -8.89
N GLU A 65 -21.02 0.05 -7.72
CA GLU A 65 -20.14 0.13 -6.53
C GLU A 65 -19.55 -1.22 -6.12
N LYS A 66 -20.33 -2.29 -6.21
CA LYS A 66 -19.86 -3.63 -5.87
C LYS A 66 -18.74 -4.08 -6.80
N LYS A 67 -18.93 -3.87 -8.10
CA LYS A 67 -17.91 -4.20 -9.10
C LYS A 67 -16.66 -3.34 -8.96
N ILE A 68 -16.82 -2.06 -8.61
CA ILE A 68 -15.69 -1.16 -8.34
C ILE A 68 -14.87 -1.71 -7.17
N GLY A 69 -15.51 -2.07 -6.07
CA GLY A 69 -14.85 -2.66 -4.92
C GLY A 69 -14.10 -3.95 -5.25
N GLU A 70 -14.75 -4.84 -5.99
CA GLU A 70 -14.16 -6.11 -6.43
C GLU A 70 -12.93 -5.87 -7.31
N MET A 71 -12.97 -4.90 -8.21
CA MET A 71 -11.86 -4.56 -9.08
C MET A 71 -10.66 -4.03 -8.29
N ILE A 72 -10.90 -3.13 -7.32
CA ILE A 72 -9.84 -2.60 -6.47
C ILE A 72 -9.19 -3.71 -5.65
N LEU A 73 -9.98 -4.59 -5.05
CA LEU A 73 -9.49 -5.74 -4.30
C LEU A 73 -8.66 -6.67 -5.18
N GLY A 74 -9.09 -6.89 -6.41
CA GLY A 74 -8.37 -7.70 -7.38
C GLY A 74 -7.01 -7.11 -7.75
N ILE A 75 -6.94 -5.79 -7.92
CA ILE A 75 -5.69 -5.09 -8.21
C ILE A 75 -4.68 -5.30 -7.06
N VAL A 76 -5.13 -5.10 -5.83
CA VAL A 76 -4.27 -5.25 -4.66
C VAL A 76 -3.82 -6.70 -4.49
N ALA A 77 -4.72 -7.66 -4.67
CA ALA A 77 -4.41 -9.08 -4.55
C ALA A 77 -3.38 -9.52 -5.60
N GLU A 78 -3.51 -9.04 -6.84
CA GLU A 78 -2.60 -9.40 -7.91
C GLU A 78 -1.26 -8.68 -7.82
N ARG A 79 -1.27 -7.39 -7.53
CA ARG A 79 -0.08 -6.55 -7.61
C ARG A 79 0.62 -6.33 -6.28
N GLY A 80 -0.05 -6.60 -5.16
CA GLY A 80 0.49 -6.32 -3.82
C GLY A 80 0.43 -4.85 -3.44
N LYS A 81 -0.20 -4.03 -4.26
CA LYS A 81 -0.34 -2.57 -4.06
C LYS A 81 -1.54 -2.05 -4.83
N GLN A 82 -2.09 -0.91 -4.39
CA GLN A 82 -3.13 -0.22 -5.14
C GLN A 82 -2.47 0.73 -6.14
N GLN A 83 -2.30 0.24 -7.35
CA GLN A 83 -1.90 1.05 -8.50
C GLN A 83 -2.74 0.65 -9.70
N ASN A 84 -3.47 1.60 -10.25
CA ASN A 84 -4.34 1.34 -11.39
C ASN A 84 -3.49 0.96 -12.61
N PRO A 85 -3.75 -0.19 -13.24
CA PRO A 85 -2.93 -0.64 -14.38
C PRO A 85 -3.08 0.24 -15.63
N VAL A 86 -4.14 1.05 -15.72
CA VAL A 86 -4.38 1.94 -16.87
C VAL A 86 -3.79 3.33 -16.62
N THR A 87 -4.09 3.94 -15.45
CA THR A 87 -3.67 5.31 -15.15
C THR A 87 -2.32 5.38 -14.46
N GLY A 88 -1.87 4.30 -13.83
CA GLY A 88 -0.64 4.27 -13.04
C GLY A 88 -0.78 4.97 -11.69
N SER A 89 -1.95 5.51 -11.38
CA SER A 89 -2.18 6.25 -10.13
C SER A 89 -2.59 5.33 -8.98
N GLY A 90 -2.44 5.79 -7.76
CA GLY A 90 -2.73 5.02 -6.56
C GLY A 90 -3.69 5.72 -5.62
N GLY A 91 -3.16 6.55 -4.76
CA GLY A 91 -3.92 7.23 -3.72
C GLY A 91 -3.08 7.39 -2.46
N MET A 92 -3.75 7.48 -1.33
CA MET A 92 -3.10 7.63 -0.02
C MET A 92 -3.90 6.88 1.04
N PHE A 93 -3.35 6.75 2.25
CA PHE A 93 -4.07 6.09 3.34
C PHE A 93 -3.91 6.85 4.65
N LYS A 94 -4.82 6.58 5.57
CA LYS A 94 -4.67 6.92 6.97
C LYS A 94 -4.77 5.66 7.81
N GLY A 95 -4.07 5.66 8.93
CA GLY A 95 -4.01 4.48 9.78
C GLY A 95 -3.25 4.72 11.07
N VAL A 96 -2.92 3.63 11.74
CA VAL A 96 -2.20 3.63 13.00
C VAL A 96 -0.92 2.81 12.83
N VAL A 97 0.19 3.35 13.31
CA VAL A 97 1.47 2.66 13.25
C VAL A 97 1.44 1.43 14.15
N ALA A 98 1.68 0.25 13.59
CA ALA A 98 1.72 -1.02 14.33
C ALA A 98 3.14 -1.47 14.64
N HIS A 99 4.10 -1.22 13.73
CA HIS A 99 5.48 -1.64 13.92
C HIS A 99 6.42 -0.73 13.14
N ILE A 100 7.58 -0.47 13.70
CA ILE A 100 8.64 0.35 13.08
C ILE A 100 9.91 -0.49 13.05
N GLY A 101 10.52 -0.60 11.87
CA GLY A 101 11.77 -1.34 11.68
C GLY A 101 12.94 -0.71 12.45
N GLU A 102 13.85 -1.55 12.92
CA GLU A 102 14.98 -1.12 13.76
C GLU A 102 15.87 -0.07 13.09
N ASP A 103 16.09 -0.18 11.78
CA ASP A 103 16.91 0.79 11.05
C ASP A 103 16.31 2.19 11.07
N LEU A 104 14.98 2.30 11.19
CA LEU A 104 14.28 3.58 11.25
C LEU A 104 14.30 4.17 12.66
N LYS A 105 14.12 3.32 13.67
CA LYS A 105 14.10 3.75 15.09
C LYS A 105 15.40 4.46 15.47
N ASN A 106 16.50 4.05 14.88
CA ASN A 106 17.84 4.56 15.22
C ASN A 106 18.25 5.77 14.39
N LYS A 107 17.41 6.24 13.48
CA LYS A 107 17.75 7.40 12.65
C LYS A 107 17.54 8.71 13.44
N PRO A 108 18.53 9.63 13.38
CA PRO A 108 18.37 10.95 14.00
C PRO A 108 17.14 11.68 13.44
N GLY A 109 16.35 12.27 14.32
CA GLY A 109 15.16 13.03 13.93
C GLY A 109 13.93 12.19 13.63
N PHE A 110 14.02 10.87 13.72
CA PHE A 110 12.85 9.99 13.57
C PHE A 110 12.07 9.97 14.89
N ASP A 111 10.85 10.47 14.88
CA ASP A 111 10.03 10.64 16.10
C ASP A 111 8.71 9.88 16.07
N LEU A 112 8.45 9.12 15.01
CA LEU A 112 7.24 8.32 14.90
C LEU A 112 7.28 7.14 15.87
N LYS A 113 6.13 6.82 16.47
CA LYS A 113 6.00 5.77 17.48
C LYS A 113 4.86 4.83 17.13
N GLU A 114 4.96 3.60 17.59
CA GLU A 114 3.84 2.66 17.55
C GLU A 114 2.63 3.24 18.26
N GLY A 115 1.47 3.12 17.65
CA GLY A 115 0.22 3.70 18.15
C GLY A 115 -0.09 5.10 17.60
N ASP A 116 0.86 5.75 16.92
CA ASP A 116 0.61 7.05 16.32
C ASP A 116 -0.39 6.93 15.17
N LYS A 117 -1.31 7.89 15.10
CA LYS A 117 -2.23 8.02 13.96
C LYS A 117 -1.52 8.82 12.89
N ILE A 118 -1.55 8.30 11.67
CA ILE A 118 -0.85 8.93 10.54
C ILE A 118 -1.73 9.03 9.30
N VAL A 119 -1.38 9.96 8.46
CA VAL A 119 -1.82 10.03 7.07
C VAL A 119 -0.57 9.94 6.21
N SER A 120 -0.50 8.97 5.34
CA SER A 120 0.64 8.82 4.44
C SER A 120 0.43 9.63 3.19
N LEU A 121 1.40 10.48 2.86
CA LEU A 121 1.44 11.21 1.59
C LEU A 121 2.17 10.44 0.50
N VAL A 122 2.75 9.29 0.85
CA VAL A 122 3.38 8.40 -0.12
C VAL A 122 2.29 7.71 -0.93
N SER A 123 2.41 7.75 -2.26
CA SER A 123 1.42 7.14 -3.13
C SER A 123 1.25 5.65 -2.85
N LEU A 124 0.00 5.18 -2.89
CA LEU A 124 -0.29 3.75 -2.80
C LEU A 124 0.36 2.95 -3.93
N SER A 125 0.73 3.60 -5.03
CA SER A 125 1.45 2.96 -6.15
C SER A 125 2.84 2.43 -5.76
N MET A 126 3.38 2.90 -4.64
CA MET A 126 4.67 2.44 -4.12
C MET A 126 4.57 1.89 -2.69
N THR A 127 3.36 1.65 -2.21
CA THR A 127 3.11 1.18 -0.83
C THR A 127 2.52 -0.23 -0.88
N LEU A 128 3.17 -1.17 -0.19
CA LEU A 128 2.62 -2.53 -0.04
C LEU A 128 1.24 -2.43 0.60
N SER A 129 0.27 -3.11 0.02
CA SER A 129 -1.09 -3.08 0.55
C SER A 129 -1.66 -4.48 0.62
N LEU A 130 -2.39 -4.75 1.69
CA LEU A 130 -3.11 -5.99 1.86
C LEU A 130 -4.50 -5.64 2.37
N ILE A 131 -5.52 -6.06 1.65
CA ILE A 131 -6.92 -5.76 2.00
C ILE A 131 -7.65 -7.08 2.24
N HIS A 132 -8.18 -7.23 3.44
CA HIS A 132 -9.06 -8.34 3.80
C HIS A 132 -10.49 -7.83 3.88
N ILE A 133 -11.43 -8.56 3.29
CA ILE A 133 -12.84 -8.28 3.47
C ILE A 133 -13.34 -9.12 4.63
N SER A 134 -13.49 -8.52 5.79
CA SER A 134 -14.14 -9.17 6.93
C SER A 134 -15.52 -8.57 7.20
N GLU A 135 -15.72 -7.33 6.79
CA GLU A 135 -16.95 -6.55 6.96
C GLU A 135 -17.05 -5.54 5.83
N PRO A 136 -18.15 -4.79 5.70
CA PRO A 136 -18.27 -3.83 4.61
C PRO A 136 -17.04 -2.93 4.55
N THR A 137 -16.29 -3.06 3.47
CA THR A 137 -15.12 -2.23 3.24
C THR A 137 -15.56 -0.85 2.81
N ARG A 138 -15.15 0.15 3.55
CA ARG A 138 -15.38 1.54 3.16
C ARG A 138 -14.25 1.98 2.26
N LEU A 139 -14.63 2.47 1.08
CA LEU A 139 -13.70 3.08 0.13
C LEU A 139 -13.91 4.59 0.16
N ASP A 140 -12.86 5.32 0.49
CA ASP A 140 -12.88 6.78 0.43
C ASP A 140 -12.17 7.24 -0.84
N VAL A 141 -12.77 8.21 -1.51
CA VAL A 141 -12.25 8.79 -2.76
C VAL A 141 -11.80 10.22 -2.50
N ILE A 142 -10.62 10.53 -2.95
CA ILE A 142 -10.05 11.88 -2.86
C ILE A 142 -10.62 12.75 -3.98
#